data_1764f30c755f3068a9333c2f78dcdafe
#
_entry.id   1764f30c755f3068a9333c2f78dcdafe
#
_cell.length_a   1.000
_cell.length_b   1.000
_cell.length_c   1.000
_cell.angle_alpha   90.00
_cell.angle_beta   90.00
_cell.angle_gamma   90.00
#
_symmetry.space_group_name_H-M   'P 1'
#
loop_
_entity.id
_entity.type
_entity.pdbx_description
1 polymer ?
#
loop_
_entity_poly.entity_id
_entity_poly.type
_entity_poly.pdbx_seq_one_letter_code
_entity_poly.pdbx_strand_id
1 'polypeptide(L)'
;TATTGLPSAFISAEIRDLPIKQGGTGVIKVQTIPGVTLGGILVDHPLNFFAMEDGTQVALQGVHALLPPGIYPLRLDAILPDGSKQSYEQFILIVSGNYGSEIIPLNDPSTIDPTTTEPELQQIISIVSNTTSNLYWNSIFETPAAYPDCYTSRYGTYRTYRVTNTEIQIPGFHTGLDFCGGDGLPIMAPAAGQVVFAGALTVRGNVTVIDHGWGVYSGFWHQSAIQVQVGEMVEQYQVIGLVGGTGRVTGAHLHWELWVNGIQVDPLDWLIQTYP
;
A
#
# COMPACT_ATOMS: atom_id res chain seq x y z
N THR A 1 12.63 -11.81 -31.07
CA THR A 1 12.43 -12.19 -29.67
C THR A 1 13.50 -13.21 -29.30
N ALA A 2 14.64 -12.75 -28.75
CA ALA A 2 15.58 -13.66 -28.14
C ALA A 2 14.97 -14.07 -26.78
N THR A 3 14.41 -15.24 -26.68
CA THR A 3 14.18 -15.93 -25.42
C THR A 3 15.56 -16.32 -24.88
N THR A 4 16.22 -15.42 -24.18
CA THR A 4 17.31 -15.81 -23.30
C THR A 4 16.66 -16.65 -22.22
N GLY A 5 16.91 -17.98 -22.23
CA GLY A 5 16.40 -18.88 -21.20
C GLY A 5 16.81 -18.35 -19.80
N LEU A 6 16.02 -18.70 -18.78
CA LEU A 6 16.35 -18.37 -17.40
C LEU A 6 17.77 -18.89 -17.06
N PRO A 7 18.59 -18.14 -16.33
CA PRO A 7 19.85 -18.65 -15.78
C PRO A 7 19.61 -19.90 -14.93
N SER A 8 20.59 -20.78 -14.84
CA SER A 8 20.44 -22.12 -14.23
C SER A 8 20.04 -22.12 -12.75
N ALA A 9 20.23 -21.01 -12.04
CA ALA A 9 19.76 -20.85 -10.66
C ALA A 9 18.23 -20.73 -10.56
N PHE A 10 17.55 -20.34 -11.64
CA PHE A 10 16.10 -20.12 -11.67
C PHE A 10 15.40 -21.29 -12.36
N ILE A 11 14.43 -21.89 -11.70
CA ILE A 11 13.54 -22.92 -12.28
C ILE A 11 12.38 -22.23 -12.99
N SER A 12 11.78 -21.20 -12.35
CA SER A 12 10.73 -20.35 -12.93
C SER A 12 10.80 -18.93 -12.39
N ALA A 13 10.33 -17.98 -13.18
CA ALA A 13 10.07 -16.62 -12.78
C ALA A 13 8.78 -16.14 -13.46
N GLU A 14 7.78 -15.81 -12.68
CA GLU A 14 6.46 -15.38 -13.15
C GLU A 14 6.11 -14.03 -12.52
N ILE A 15 5.55 -13.12 -13.33
CA ILE A 15 4.94 -11.89 -12.86
C ILE A 15 3.48 -11.95 -13.24
N ARG A 16 2.60 -11.85 -12.22
CA ARG A 16 1.16 -11.91 -12.41
C ARG A 16 0.60 -10.56 -12.87
N ASP A 17 -0.53 -10.65 -13.58
CA ASP A 17 -1.41 -9.51 -13.90
C ASP A 17 -0.73 -8.37 -14.67
N LEU A 18 0.10 -8.73 -15.65
CA LEU A 18 0.68 -7.76 -16.59
C LEU A 18 -0.36 -7.29 -17.63
N PRO A 19 -0.34 -6.01 -18.02
CA PRO A 19 0.49 -4.92 -17.49
C PRO A 19 0.04 -4.47 -16.10
N ILE A 20 0.99 -4.03 -15.26
CA ILE A 20 0.65 -3.48 -13.94
C ILE A 20 0.15 -2.06 -14.14
N LYS A 21 -0.98 -1.68 -13.51
CA LYS A 21 -1.44 -0.28 -13.52
C LYS A 21 -0.72 0.55 -12.45
N GLN A 22 -0.65 1.86 -12.63
CA GLN A 22 -0.33 2.79 -11.54
C GLN A 22 -1.24 2.49 -10.35
N GLY A 23 -0.71 2.52 -9.13
CA GLY A 23 -1.44 2.15 -7.91
C GLY A 23 -1.68 0.65 -7.74
N GLY A 24 -1.28 -0.19 -8.69
CA GLY A 24 -1.44 -1.64 -8.58
C GLY A 24 -0.35 -2.30 -7.73
N THR A 25 -0.52 -3.60 -7.49
CA THR A 25 0.45 -4.46 -6.80
C THR A 25 1.01 -5.48 -7.78
N GLY A 26 2.34 -5.45 -7.99
CA GLY A 26 3.06 -6.49 -8.72
C GLY A 26 3.26 -7.72 -7.84
N VAL A 27 2.95 -8.90 -8.35
CA VAL A 27 3.21 -10.18 -7.71
C VAL A 27 4.28 -10.92 -8.49
N ILE A 28 5.45 -11.14 -7.88
CA ILE A 28 6.58 -11.81 -8.49
C ILE A 28 6.75 -13.17 -7.80
N LYS A 29 6.59 -14.26 -8.55
CA LYS A 29 6.75 -15.65 -8.09
C LYS A 29 8.00 -16.25 -8.70
N VAL A 30 8.89 -16.77 -7.88
CA VAL A 30 10.17 -17.33 -8.34
C VAL A 30 10.39 -18.68 -7.69
N GLN A 31 10.77 -19.68 -8.49
CA GLN A 31 11.34 -20.93 -8.01
C GLN A 31 12.83 -20.99 -8.39
N THR A 32 13.66 -21.39 -7.44
CA THR A 32 15.11 -21.52 -7.62
C THR A 32 15.56 -22.94 -7.29
N ILE A 33 16.76 -23.28 -7.72
CA ILE A 33 17.42 -24.49 -7.21
C ILE A 33 17.66 -24.35 -5.69
N PRO A 34 17.80 -25.48 -4.94
CA PRO A 34 17.98 -25.42 -3.50
C PRO A 34 19.22 -24.62 -3.06
N GLY A 35 19.10 -23.91 -1.94
CA GLY A 35 20.18 -23.16 -1.30
C GLY A 35 20.49 -21.78 -1.90
N VAL A 36 19.71 -21.32 -2.88
CA VAL A 36 19.84 -19.97 -3.45
C VAL A 36 19.23 -18.94 -2.50
N THR A 37 19.96 -17.83 -2.28
CA THR A 37 19.42 -16.61 -1.70
C THR A 37 18.93 -15.70 -2.83
N LEU A 38 17.64 -15.39 -2.81
CA LEU A 38 16.97 -14.58 -3.84
C LEU A 38 16.85 -13.12 -3.39
N GLY A 39 17.14 -12.20 -4.31
CA GLY A 39 16.88 -10.77 -4.19
C GLY A 39 16.37 -10.22 -5.52
N GLY A 40 16.08 -8.93 -5.56
CA GLY A 40 15.65 -8.30 -6.80
C GLY A 40 15.28 -6.84 -6.60
N ILE A 41 14.98 -6.19 -7.72
CA ILE A 41 14.53 -4.79 -7.78
C ILE A 41 13.45 -4.69 -8.84
N LEU A 42 12.33 -4.06 -8.48
CA LEU A 42 11.32 -3.64 -9.44
C LEU A 42 11.29 -2.11 -9.49
N VAL A 43 11.51 -1.54 -10.67
CA VAL A 43 11.72 -0.09 -10.86
C VAL A 43 12.96 0.35 -10.09
N ASP A 44 12.81 0.86 -8.88
CA ASP A 44 13.87 1.32 -7.96
C ASP A 44 13.70 0.77 -6.53
N HIS A 45 12.73 -0.15 -6.32
CA HIS A 45 12.40 -0.70 -5.01
C HIS A 45 12.94 -2.12 -4.86
N PRO A 46 13.71 -2.40 -3.78
CA PRO A 46 14.13 -3.75 -3.44
C PRO A 46 12.93 -4.66 -3.18
N LEU A 47 13.01 -5.89 -3.68
CA LEU A 47 12.01 -6.92 -3.47
C LEU A 47 12.31 -7.73 -2.22
N ASN A 48 11.32 -7.89 -1.36
CA ASN A 48 11.36 -8.78 -0.22
C ASN A 48 10.68 -10.10 -0.60
N PHE A 49 11.44 -11.20 -0.61
CA PHE A 49 10.93 -12.52 -0.97
C PHE A 49 10.57 -13.34 0.26
N PHE A 50 9.42 -13.98 0.21
CA PHE A 50 8.89 -14.87 1.26
C PHE A 50 8.65 -16.26 0.68
N ALA A 51 9.05 -17.28 1.43
CA ALA A 51 8.88 -18.67 1.02
C ALA A 51 7.44 -19.15 1.27
N MET A 52 6.85 -19.76 0.25
CA MET A 52 5.61 -20.53 0.36
C MET A 52 5.90 -21.97 0.74
N GLU A 53 4.87 -22.71 1.16
CA GLU A 53 4.98 -24.14 1.55
C GLU A 53 5.46 -25.03 0.40
N ASP A 54 5.15 -24.69 -0.84
CA ASP A 54 5.57 -25.41 -2.05
C ASP A 54 7.01 -25.09 -2.51
N GLY A 55 7.73 -24.25 -1.76
CA GLY A 55 9.08 -23.79 -2.07
C GLY A 55 9.15 -22.62 -3.06
N THR A 56 8.01 -22.14 -3.57
CA THR A 56 7.96 -20.89 -4.34
C THR A 56 8.29 -19.70 -3.43
N GLN A 57 9.08 -18.78 -3.93
CA GLN A 57 9.36 -17.51 -3.26
C GLN A 57 8.52 -16.41 -3.93
N VAL A 58 7.84 -15.62 -3.12
CA VAL A 58 6.91 -14.57 -3.57
C VAL A 58 7.34 -13.23 -3.04
N ALA A 59 7.35 -12.22 -3.91
CA ALA A 59 7.47 -10.82 -3.52
C ALA A 59 6.25 -10.04 -3.99
N LEU A 60 5.78 -9.13 -3.14
CA LEU A 60 4.75 -8.15 -3.43
C LEU A 60 5.39 -6.76 -3.53
N GLN A 61 5.09 -6.01 -4.58
CA GLN A 61 5.60 -4.65 -4.75
C GLN A 61 4.52 -3.71 -5.24
N GLY A 62 4.26 -2.65 -4.46
CA GLY A 62 3.40 -1.57 -4.88
C GLY A 62 3.99 -0.76 -6.05
N VAL A 63 3.14 -0.28 -6.94
CA VAL A 63 3.49 0.66 -8.00
C VAL A 63 2.85 2.01 -7.69
N HIS A 64 3.67 3.03 -7.49
CA HIS A 64 3.20 4.35 -7.06
C HIS A 64 2.22 4.98 -8.09
N ALA A 65 1.15 5.64 -7.60
CA ALA A 65 0.15 6.30 -8.46
C ALA A 65 0.73 7.35 -9.42
N LEU A 66 1.84 8.01 -9.03
CA LEU A 66 2.47 9.05 -9.82
C LEU A 66 3.68 8.54 -10.64
N LEU A 67 4.00 7.24 -10.62
CA LEU A 67 5.03 6.69 -11.49
C LEU A 67 4.57 6.83 -12.95
N PRO A 68 5.32 7.49 -13.84
CA PRO A 68 4.88 7.65 -15.23
C PRO A 68 4.60 6.31 -15.91
N PRO A 69 3.52 6.17 -16.70
CA PRO A 69 3.33 4.98 -17.52
C PRO A 69 4.51 4.76 -18.46
N GLY A 70 4.96 3.50 -18.59
CA GLY A 70 6.14 3.18 -19.39
C GLY A 70 6.63 1.77 -19.20
N ILE A 71 7.82 1.51 -19.72
CA ILE A 71 8.51 0.22 -19.63
C ILE A 71 9.59 0.33 -18.54
N TYR A 72 9.55 -0.56 -17.58
CA TYR A 72 10.44 -0.54 -16.41
C TYR A 72 11.17 -1.87 -16.22
N PRO A 73 12.43 -1.85 -15.73
CA PRO A 73 13.16 -3.08 -15.47
C PRO A 73 12.65 -3.78 -14.21
N LEU A 74 12.53 -5.11 -14.30
CA LEU A 74 12.55 -6.03 -13.18
C LEU A 74 13.86 -6.80 -13.26
N ARG A 75 14.62 -6.78 -12.19
CA ARG A 75 15.83 -7.58 -12.04
C ARG A 75 15.67 -8.52 -10.85
N LEU A 76 16.00 -9.79 -11.07
CA LEU A 76 16.11 -10.83 -10.06
C LEU A 76 17.56 -11.27 -9.92
N ASP A 77 18.05 -11.36 -8.69
CA ASP A 77 19.43 -11.75 -8.38
C ASP A 77 19.41 -13.03 -7.52
N ALA A 78 20.07 -14.07 -7.99
CA ALA A 78 20.26 -15.34 -7.30
C ALA A 78 21.71 -15.45 -6.83
N ILE A 79 21.93 -15.63 -5.53
CA ILE A 79 23.24 -15.93 -4.93
C ILE A 79 23.24 -17.42 -4.63
N LEU A 80 24.16 -18.16 -5.29
CA LEU A 80 24.30 -19.61 -5.14
C LEU A 80 25.07 -19.95 -3.87
N PRO A 81 25.02 -21.22 -3.39
CA PRO A 81 25.75 -21.65 -2.18
C PRO A 81 27.29 -21.47 -2.25
N ASP A 82 27.87 -21.46 -3.45
CA ASP A 82 29.27 -21.21 -3.67
C ASP A 82 29.65 -19.70 -3.71
N GLY A 83 28.66 -18.81 -3.50
CA GLY A 83 28.80 -17.36 -3.53
C GLY A 83 28.75 -16.75 -4.93
N SER A 84 28.65 -17.56 -5.99
CA SER A 84 28.46 -17.04 -7.35
C SER A 84 27.09 -16.40 -7.52
N LYS A 85 26.98 -15.44 -8.46
CA LYS A 85 25.75 -14.68 -8.71
C LYS A 85 25.27 -14.92 -10.13
N GLN A 86 23.94 -15.07 -10.25
CA GLN A 86 23.24 -15.10 -11.53
C GLN A 86 22.09 -14.10 -11.47
N SER A 87 21.90 -13.32 -12.54
CA SER A 87 20.83 -12.33 -12.63
C SER A 87 19.94 -12.62 -13.82
N TYR A 88 18.66 -12.38 -13.64
CA TYR A 88 17.65 -12.40 -14.69
C TYR A 88 17.00 -11.03 -14.77
N GLU A 89 16.87 -10.49 -15.98
CA GLU A 89 16.24 -9.19 -16.21
C GLU A 89 15.13 -9.33 -17.26
N GLN A 90 14.02 -8.66 -16.99
CA GLN A 90 12.98 -8.47 -17.98
C GLN A 90 12.36 -7.09 -17.82
N PHE A 91 11.71 -6.62 -18.89
CA PHE A 91 10.95 -5.37 -18.84
C PHE A 91 9.48 -5.64 -18.60
N ILE A 92 8.88 -4.83 -17.76
CA ILE A 92 7.44 -4.84 -17.49
C ILE A 92 6.81 -3.55 -17.97
N LEU A 93 5.57 -3.63 -18.44
CA LEU A 93 4.77 -2.48 -18.82
C LEU A 93 3.95 -2.01 -17.63
N ILE A 94 4.10 -0.73 -17.28
CA ILE A 94 3.23 -0.03 -16.33
C ILE A 94 2.31 0.88 -17.15
N VAL A 95 1.01 0.75 -16.92
CA VAL A 95 -0.03 1.51 -17.61
C VAL A 95 -0.67 2.55 -16.70
N SER A 96 -1.37 3.53 -17.30
CA SER A 96 -2.08 4.55 -16.53
C SER A 96 -3.18 3.95 -15.66
N GLY A 97 -3.30 4.45 -14.42
CA GLY A 97 -4.43 4.19 -13.52
C GLY A 97 -5.71 4.93 -13.93
N ASN A 98 -5.64 5.87 -14.90
CA ASN A 98 -6.75 6.69 -15.38
C ASN A 98 -7.46 7.46 -14.25
N TYR A 99 -6.68 8.03 -13.34
CA TYR A 99 -7.20 8.77 -12.21
C TYR A 99 -7.82 10.10 -12.61
N GLY A 100 -8.93 10.45 -11.94
CA GLY A 100 -9.57 11.76 -12.09
C GLY A 100 -8.78 12.88 -11.40
N SER A 101 -9.37 14.07 -11.34
CA SER A 101 -8.81 15.20 -10.62
C SER A 101 -9.88 15.97 -9.87
N GLU A 102 -9.52 16.55 -8.73
CA GLU A 102 -10.39 17.37 -7.89
C GLU A 102 -9.65 18.56 -7.28
N ILE A 103 -10.40 19.60 -6.91
CA ILE A 103 -9.87 20.76 -6.19
C ILE A 103 -10.40 20.69 -4.75
N ILE A 104 -9.48 20.70 -3.79
CA ILE A 104 -9.78 20.68 -2.35
C ILE A 104 -9.59 22.09 -1.79
N PRO A 105 -10.67 22.80 -1.41
CA PRO A 105 -10.54 24.08 -0.73
C PRO A 105 -9.99 23.89 0.69
N LEU A 106 -9.01 24.71 1.07
CA LEU A 106 -8.42 24.70 2.40
C LEU A 106 -8.62 26.07 3.07
N ASN A 107 -9.20 26.07 4.27
CA ASN A 107 -9.33 27.27 5.08
C ASN A 107 -8.10 27.48 5.99
N ASP A 108 -7.44 26.41 6.38
CA ASP A 108 -6.24 26.42 7.22
C ASP A 108 -5.03 25.88 6.44
N PRO A 109 -4.08 26.77 6.02
CA PRO A 109 -2.90 26.36 5.30
C PRO A 109 -1.86 25.62 6.17
N SER A 110 -1.95 25.66 7.50
CA SER A 110 -0.99 24.99 8.40
C SER A 110 -0.97 23.48 8.20
N THR A 111 -2.12 22.89 7.79
CA THR A 111 -2.26 21.45 7.57
C THR A 111 -1.62 20.96 6.26
N ILE A 112 -1.13 21.86 5.41
CA ILE A 112 -0.35 21.56 4.19
C ILE A 112 1.08 22.08 4.29
N ASP A 113 1.44 22.73 5.39
CA ASP A 113 2.81 23.20 5.63
C ASP A 113 3.76 22.01 5.74
N PRO A 114 4.85 21.96 4.95
CA PRO A 114 5.83 20.87 5.02
C PRO A 114 6.40 20.65 6.42
N THR A 115 6.51 21.69 7.25
CA THR A 115 7.01 21.55 8.63
C THR A 115 6.06 20.74 9.54
N THR A 116 4.78 20.68 9.17
CA THR A 116 3.77 19.86 9.86
C THR A 116 3.60 18.50 9.19
N THR A 117 3.51 18.49 7.85
CA THR A 117 3.13 17.27 7.08
C THR A 117 4.28 16.29 6.92
N GLU A 118 5.51 16.79 6.72
CA GLU A 118 6.67 15.92 6.44
C GLU A 118 7.06 15.03 7.64
N PRO A 119 7.20 15.53 8.88
CA PRO A 119 7.53 14.68 10.02
C PRO A 119 6.49 13.58 10.25
N GLU A 120 5.20 13.90 10.07
CA GLU A 120 4.12 12.93 10.22
C GLU A 120 4.17 11.86 9.12
N LEU A 121 4.40 12.27 7.87
CA LEU A 121 4.58 11.34 6.75
C LEU A 121 5.77 10.42 6.98
N GLN A 122 6.92 10.94 7.40
CA GLN A 122 8.11 10.14 7.71
C GLN A 122 7.87 9.15 8.86
N GLN A 123 7.06 9.51 9.85
CA GLN A 123 6.66 8.59 10.91
C GLN A 123 5.87 7.41 10.34
N ILE A 124 4.87 7.66 9.48
CA ILE A 124 4.10 6.58 8.85
C ILE A 124 5.00 5.73 7.94
N ILE A 125 5.82 6.36 7.09
CA ILE A 125 6.77 5.65 6.22
C ILE A 125 7.68 4.74 7.04
N SER A 126 8.21 5.20 8.18
CA SER A 126 9.06 4.38 9.04
C SER A 126 8.37 3.13 9.59
N ILE A 127 7.05 3.17 9.76
CA ILE A 127 6.24 2.03 10.19
C ILE A 127 6.02 1.06 9.03
N VAL A 128 5.49 1.57 7.89
CA VAL A 128 5.05 0.74 6.75
C VAL A 128 6.19 0.26 5.85
N SER A 129 7.42 0.74 6.06
CA SER A 129 8.64 0.24 5.39
C SER A 129 9.24 -0.99 6.07
N ASN A 130 8.75 -1.35 7.25
CA ASN A 130 9.16 -2.59 7.90
C ASN A 130 8.55 -3.79 7.16
N THR A 131 9.23 -4.93 7.25
CA THR A 131 8.77 -6.15 6.60
C THR A 131 8.84 -7.29 7.59
N THR A 132 7.70 -7.91 7.87
CA THR A 132 7.61 -9.09 8.72
C THR A 132 7.44 -10.35 7.87
N SER A 133 7.96 -11.48 8.35
CA SER A 133 7.87 -12.77 7.64
C SER A 133 6.52 -13.47 7.82
N ASN A 134 5.72 -13.01 8.76
CA ASN A 134 4.39 -13.56 9.00
C ASN A 134 3.46 -13.17 7.85
N LEU A 135 2.55 -14.06 7.51
CA LEU A 135 1.42 -13.82 6.62
C LEU A 135 0.16 -14.00 7.47
N TYR A 136 -0.58 -12.91 7.72
CA TYR A 136 -1.74 -12.97 8.59
C TYR A 136 -3.06 -13.12 7.82
N TRP A 137 -3.09 -12.85 6.49
CA TRP A 137 -4.29 -13.06 5.68
C TRP A 137 -4.20 -14.38 4.90
N ASN A 138 -5.35 -14.98 4.64
CA ASN A 138 -5.50 -16.20 3.84
C ASN A 138 -6.67 -16.14 2.86
N SER A 139 -7.28 -14.97 2.74
CA SER A 139 -8.44 -14.70 1.88
C SER A 139 -8.32 -13.31 1.27
N ILE A 140 -9.30 -12.95 0.46
CA ILE A 140 -9.48 -11.59 -0.04
C ILE A 140 -9.65 -10.61 1.13
N PHE A 141 -9.15 -9.40 0.97
CA PHE A 141 -9.44 -8.32 1.91
C PHE A 141 -10.90 -7.92 1.80
N GLU A 142 -11.48 -7.53 2.91
CA GLU A 142 -12.87 -7.10 2.98
C GLU A 142 -12.98 -5.60 3.25
N THR A 143 -14.11 -5.02 2.92
CA THR A 143 -14.31 -3.59 3.13
C THR A 143 -14.24 -3.24 4.62
N PRO A 144 -13.48 -2.20 4.99
CA PRO A 144 -13.44 -1.73 6.38
C PRO A 144 -14.66 -0.88 6.76
N ALA A 145 -15.52 -0.53 5.80
CA ALA A 145 -16.60 0.44 5.97
C ALA A 145 -17.96 -0.22 6.22
N ALA A 146 -18.80 0.43 7.01
CA ALA A 146 -20.20 0.03 7.20
C ALA A 146 -21.04 0.11 5.91
N TYR A 147 -20.66 0.99 4.96
CA TYR A 147 -21.28 1.13 3.65
C TYR A 147 -20.27 0.80 2.54
N PRO A 148 -20.14 -0.49 2.14
CA PRO A 148 -19.06 -0.99 1.31
C PRO A 148 -18.97 -0.39 -0.08
N ASP A 149 -20.10 -0.01 -0.68
CA ASP A 149 -20.17 0.47 -2.07
C ASP A 149 -20.30 2.00 -2.18
N CYS A 150 -20.13 2.71 -1.07
CA CYS A 150 -20.29 4.16 -1.05
C CYS A 150 -18.94 4.87 -0.91
N TYR A 151 -18.44 5.40 -2.00
CA TYR A 151 -17.15 6.09 -2.06
C TYR A 151 -17.34 7.59 -2.28
N THR A 152 -16.64 8.42 -1.51
CA THR A 152 -16.61 9.89 -1.68
C THR A 152 -15.40 10.35 -2.47
N SER A 153 -14.27 9.65 -2.36
CA SER A 153 -13.08 9.90 -3.19
C SER A 153 -12.28 8.62 -3.37
N ARG A 154 -11.75 8.41 -4.59
CA ARG A 154 -11.01 7.21 -4.96
C ARG A 154 -9.50 7.44 -4.86
N TYR A 155 -8.75 6.36 -4.59
CA TYR A 155 -7.30 6.35 -4.66
C TYR A 155 -6.79 6.91 -5.99
N GLY A 156 -5.64 7.59 -5.94
CA GLY A 156 -4.94 8.11 -7.12
C GLY A 156 -5.53 9.38 -7.70
N THR A 157 -6.72 9.83 -7.26
CA THR A 157 -7.32 11.09 -7.73
C THR A 157 -6.35 12.25 -7.51
N TYR A 158 -5.98 12.93 -8.59
CA TYR A 158 -5.10 14.11 -8.52
C TYR A 158 -5.80 15.23 -7.76
N ARG A 159 -5.14 15.80 -6.75
CA ARG A 159 -5.66 16.86 -5.90
C ARG A 159 -4.91 18.15 -6.11
N THR A 160 -5.65 19.26 -6.25
CA THR A 160 -5.12 20.61 -6.12
C THR A 160 -5.68 21.21 -4.84
N TYR A 161 -4.86 21.32 -3.82
CA TYR A 161 -5.23 22.00 -2.58
C TYR A 161 -5.15 23.50 -2.82
N ARG A 162 -6.30 24.18 -2.70
CA ARG A 162 -6.40 25.63 -2.90
C ARG A 162 -6.68 26.31 -1.58
N VAL A 163 -5.73 27.15 -1.12
CA VAL A 163 -5.94 27.96 0.08
C VAL A 163 -6.94 29.07 -0.24
N THR A 164 -8.07 29.09 0.51
CA THR A 164 -9.17 30.03 0.29
C THR A 164 -8.71 31.48 0.44
N ASN A 165 -9.20 32.37 -0.42
CA ASN A 165 -8.84 33.79 -0.48
C ASN A 165 -7.34 34.07 -0.76
N THR A 166 -6.62 33.15 -1.36
CA THR A 166 -5.24 33.30 -1.81
C THR A 166 -5.05 32.68 -3.19
N GLU A 167 -3.88 32.96 -3.83
CA GLU A 167 -3.46 32.31 -5.08
C GLU A 167 -2.67 31.02 -4.83
N ILE A 168 -2.54 30.58 -3.58
CA ILE A 168 -1.73 29.39 -3.21
C ILE A 168 -2.46 28.14 -3.64
N GLN A 169 -1.78 27.32 -4.48
CA GLN A 169 -2.22 26.01 -4.93
C GLN A 169 -1.09 25.02 -4.76
N ILE A 170 -1.38 23.87 -4.12
CA ILE A 170 -0.41 22.82 -3.87
C ILE A 170 -0.91 21.54 -4.53
N PRO A 171 -0.11 20.92 -5.42
CA PRO A 171 -0.47 19.66 -6.05
C PRO A 171 -0.33 18.49 -5.05
N GLY A 172 -1.15 17.48 -5.24
CA GLY A 172 -1.10 16.23 -4.50
C GLY A 172 -1.92 15.15 -5.20
N PHE A 173 -2.14 14.05 -4.52
CA PHE A 173 -3.06 13.02 -4.96
C PHE A 173 -3.73 12.36 -3.74
N HIS A 174 -4.82 11.66 -3.96
CA HIS A 174 -5.50 10.91 -2.92
C HIS A 174 -4.79 9.59 -2.67
N THR A 175 -4.28 9.41 -1.47
CA THR A 175 -3.39 8.29 -1.09
C THR A 175 -4.13 7.03 -0.65
N GLY A 176 -5.47 7.09 -0.56
CA GLY A 176 -6.31 6.00 -0.11
C GLY A 176 -7.70 6.02 -0.74
N LEU A 177 -8.62 5.37 -0.09
CA LEU A 177 -10.02 5.28 -0.47
C LEU A 177 -10.88 5.92 0.62
N ASP A 178 -11.71 6.91 0.24
CA ASP A 178 -12.64 7.54 1.16
C ASP A 178 -14.03 6.91 1.01
N PHE A 179 -14.56 6.38 2.11
CA PHE A 179 -15.93 5.87 2.17
C PHE A 179 -16.86 6.92 2.74
N CYS A 180 -18.05 6.99 2.18
CA CYS A 180 -19.11 7.79 2.79
C CYS A 180 -19.53 7.16 4.12
N GLY A 181 -20.12 7.99 4.96
CA GLY A 181 -20.60 7.57 6.27
C GLY A 181 -20.59 8.75 7.22
N GLY A 182 -21.19 8.54 8.37
CA GLY A 182 -21.27 9.53 9.43
C GLY A 182 -20.33 9.24 10.59
N ASP A 183 -20.13 10.22 11.43
CA ASP A 183 -19.41 10.09 12.69
C ASP A 183 -19.97 8.94 13.54
N GLY A 184 -19.09 8.16 14.15
CA GLY A 184 -19.45 7.05 15.03
C GLY A 184 -19.76 5.72 14.36
N LEU A 185 -19.76 5.61 13.01
CA LEU A 185 -19.89 4.31 12.34
C LEU A 185 -18.66 3.42 12.60
N PRO A 186 -18.83 2.09 12.69
CA PRO A 186 -17.71 1.19 12.94
C PRO A 186 -16.74 1.15 11.76
N ILE A 187 -15.45 1.09 12.09
CA ILE A 187 -14.35 0.76 11.18
C ILE A 187 -13.90 -0.66 11.50
N MET A 188 -13.84 -1.52 10.49
CA MET A 188 -13.49 -2.93 10.65
C MET A 188 -12.12 -3.22 10.03
N ALA A 189 -11.39 -4.19 10.60
CA ALA A 189 -10.16 -4.68 10.00
C ALA A 189 -10.48 -5.43 8.70
N PRO A 190 -9.84 -5.07 7.55
CA PRO A 190 -10.11 -5.71 6.26
C PRO A 190 -9.53 -7.13 6.16
N ALA A 191 -8.55 -7.45 6.99
CA ALA A 191 -7.91 -8.74 7.13
C ALA A 191 -7.31 -8.85 8.54
N ALA A 192 -6.93 -10.06 8.96
CA ALA A 192 -6.19 -10.25 10.19
C ALA A 192 -4.82 -9.57 10.15
N GLY A 193 -4.29 -9.19 11.32
CA GLY A 193 -3.00 -8.52 11.44
C GLY A 193 -2.69 -8.06 12.85
N GLN A 194 -1.55 -7.40 13.01
CA GLN A 194 -1.13 -6.81 14.27
C GLN A 194 -1.23 -5.29 14.20
N VAL A 195 -1.84 -4.67 15.20
CA VAL A 195 -1.85 -3.21 15.35
C VAL A 195 -0.43 -2.74 15.66
N VAL A 196 0.16 -1.94 14.78
CA VAL A 196 1.53 -1.41 14.94
C VAL A 196 1.56 0.08 15.28
N PHE A 197 0.44 0.78 15.10
CA PHE A 197 0.25 2.15 15.54
C PHE A 197 -1.22 2.38 15.93
N ALA A 198 -1.43 3.08 17.03
CA ALA A 198 -2.73 3.54 17.50
C ALA A 198 -2.52 4.85 18.27
N GLY A 199 -2.89 6.00 17.69
CA GLY A 199 -2.61 7.30 18.29
C GLY A 199 -3.07 8.48 17.46
N ALA A 200 -2.88 9.69 17.99
CA ALA A 200 -3.27 10.93 17.33
C ALA A 200 -2.09 11.54 16.56
N LEU A 201 -2.37 12.00 15.34
CA LEU A 201 -1.50 12.75 14.45
C LEU A 201 -2.18 14.07 14.06
N THR A 202 -1.39 15.06 13.63
CA THR A 202 -1.91 16.40 13.32
C THR A 202 -2.77 16.41 12.07
N VAL A 203 -2.27 15.83 10.97
CA VAL A 203 -2.93 15.84 9.66
C VAL A 203 -3.90 14.68 9.54
N ARG A 204 -3.50 13.49 9.95
CA ARG A 204 -4.31 12.26 9.84
C ARG A 204 -5.32 12.07 10.97
N GLY A 205 -5.25 12.91 12.03
CA GLY A 205 -6.13 12.79 13.20
C GLY A 205 -5.85 11.54 14.00
N ASN A 206 -6.88 10.92 14.57
CA ASN A 206 -6.74 9.63 15.25
C ASN A 206 -6.56 8.52 14.21
N VAL A 207 -5.53 7.70 14.42
CA VAL A 207 -4.97 6.76 13.45
C VAL A 207 -4.85 5.38 14.05
N THR A 208 -5.20 4.37 13.26
CA THR A 208 -4.81 2.97 13.48
C THR A 208 -4.03 2.48 12.26
N VAL A 209 -2.89 1.80 12.47
CA VAL A 209 -2.16 1.08 11.41
C VAL A 209 -2.04 -0.37 11.80
N ILE A 210 -2.39 -1.27 10.85
CA ILE A 210 -2.33 -2.72 10.99
C ILE A 210 -1.27 -3.26 10.04
N ASP A 211 -0.33 -4.07 10.57
CA ASP A 211 0.58 -4.90 9.80
C ASP A 211 -0.10 -6.24 9.49
N HIS A 212 -0.35 -6.51 8.22
CA HIS A 212 -0.89 -7.78 7.76
C HIS A 212 0.21 -8.81 7.45
N GLY A 213 1.48 -8.41 7.58
CA GLY A 213 2.64 -9.21 7.22
C GLY A 213 3.11 -8.97 5.78
N TRP A 214 4.26 -9.52 5.44
CA TRP A 214 4.90 -9.43 4.13
C TRP A 214 5.03 -8.01 3.56
N GLY A 215 5.11 -6.98 4.44
CA GLY A 215 5.19 -5.58 4.05
C GLY A 215 3.84 -5.00 3.58
N VAL A 216 2.72 -5.64 3.91
CA VAL A 216 1.36 -5.14 3.63
C VAL A 216 0.76 -4.51 4.88
N TYR A 217 0.32 -3.25 4.76
CA TYR A 217 -0.23 -2.47 5.87
C TYR A 217 -1.53 -1.78 5.47
N SER A 218 -2.48 -1.74 6.42
CA SER A 218 -3.67 -0.89 6.34
C SER A 218 -3.56 0.27 7.31
N GLY A 219 -3.86 1.49 6.84
CA GLY A 219 -3.95 2.68 7.68
C GLY A 219 -5.36 3.28 7.65
N PHE A 220 -5.90 3.62 8.82
CA PHE A 220 -7.25 4.18 9.01
C PHE A 220 -7.13 5.51 9.69
N TRP A 221 -7.58 6.59 9.01
CA TRP A 221 -7.41 7.96 9.48
C TRP A 221 -8.72 8.59 9.94
N HIS A 222 -8.61 9.74 10.57
CA HIS A 222 -9.70 10.64 10.95
C HIS A 222 -10.70 10.08 11.97
N GLN A 223 -10.33 9.03 12.70
CA GLN A 223 -11.21 8.35 13.64
C GLN A 223 -11.72 9.28 14.74
N SER A 224 -12.99 9.11 15.17
CA SER A 224 -13.52 9.75 16.40
C SER A 224 -13.04 8.99 17.64
N ALA A 225 -12.89 7.68 17.56
CA ALA A 225 -12.38 6.85 18.64
C ALA A 225 -11.56 5.67 18.08
N ILE A 226 -10.42 5.38 18.71
CA ILE A 226 -9.61 4.17 18.49
C ILE A 226 -10.08 3.14 19.51
N GLN A 227 -10.32 1.88 19.08
CA GLN A 227 -10.83 0.80 19.95
C GLN A 227 -9.85 -0.37 20.11
N VAL A 228 -8.64 -0.21 19.63
CA VAL A 228 -7.55 -1.21 19.70
C VAL A 228 -6.27 -0.55 20.22
N GLN A 229 -5.31 -1.37 20.62
CA GLN A 229 -4.02 -0.89 21.13
C GLN A 229 -2.84 -1.50 20.35
N VAL A 230 -1.69 -0.83 20.39
CA VAL A 230 -0.45 -1.32 19.76
C VAL A 230 -0.08 -2.68 20.34
N GLY A 231 0.27 -3.62 19.45
CA GLY A 231 0.61 -5.01 19.77
C GLY A 231 -0.60 -5.96 19.75
N GLU A 232 -1.83 -5.45 19.69
CA GLU A 232 -3.04 -6.27 19.62
C GLU A 232 -3.11 -7.00 18.26
N MET A 233 -3.44 -8.29 18.29
CA MET A 233 -3.82 -9.05 17.10
C MET A 233 -5.30 -8.84 16.83
N VAL A 234 -5.63 -8.48 15.60
CA VAL A 234 -7.02 -8.30 15.15
C VAL A 234 -7.38 -9.32 14.09
N GLU A 235 -8.64 -9.75 14.13
CA GLU A 235 -9.22 -10.63 13.12
C GLU A 235 -9.92 -9.81 12.02
N GLN A 236 -10.11 -10.43 10.85
CA GLN A 236 -10.94 -9.84 9.81
C GLN A 236 -12.35 -9.50 10.35
N TYR A 237 -12.90 -8.34 10.00
CA TYR A 237 -14.17 -7.78 10.49
C TYR A 237 -14.17 -7.32 11.96
N GLN A 238 -13.08 -7.48 12.71
CA GLN A 238 -13.02 -6.90 14.06
C GLN A 238 -13.15 -5.39 13.99
N VAL A 239 -14.00 -4.81 14.85
CA VAL A 239 -14.10 -3.34 14.97
C VAL A 239 -12.84 -2.81 15.64
N ILE A 240 -12.17 -1.88 14.96
CA ILE A 240 -10.88 -1.29 15.37
C ILE A 240 -10.99 0.17 15.78
N GLY A 241 -12.11 0.81 15.44
CA GLY A 241 -12.35 2.22 15.75
C GLY A 241 -13.69 2.69 15.20
N LEU A 242 -13.92 4.00 15.30
CA LEU A 242 -15.12 4.64 14.81
C LEU A 242 -14.77 5.78 13.85
N VAL A 243 -15.53 5.88 12.76
CA VAL A 243 -15.46 6.99 11.80
C VAL A 243 -15.57 8.32 12.52
N GLY A 244 -14.82 9.31 12.09
CA GLY A 244 -14.86 10.65 12.66
C GLY A 244 -14.36 11.71 11.67
N GLY A 245 -14.03 12.87 12.22
CA GLY A 245 -13.55 14.03 11.49
C GLY A 245 -12.34 14.68 12.16
N THR A 246 -11.47 13.89 12.80
CA THR A 246 -10.25 14.41 13.43
C THR A 246 -9.14 14.65 12.38
N GLY A 247 -8.25 15.60 12.64
CA GLY A 247 -7.21 15.98 11.70
C GLY A 247 -7.72 16.86 10.55
N ARG A 248 -7.12 16.73 9.36
CA ARG A 248 -7.44 17.54 8.17
C ARG A 248 -8.53 16.90 7.34
N VAL A 249 -9.76 17.28 7.55
CA VAL A 249 -10.94 16.81 6.81
C VAL A 249 -11.91 17.93 6.48
N THR A 250 -12.75 17.73 5.49
CA THR A 250 -13.90 18.60 5.18
C THR A 250 -15.20 18.12 5.82
N GLY A 251 -15.22 16.90 6.34
CA GLY A 251 -16.37 16.27 6.99
C GLY A 251 -16.03 14.86 7.45
N ALA A 252 -16.85 14.27 8.31
CA ALA A 252 -16.63 12.92 8.81
C ALA A 252 -16.72 11.88 7.69
N HIS A 253 -15.67 11.04 7.56
CA HIS A 253 -15.58 9.94 6.61
C HIS A 253 -14.53 8.93 7.07
N LEU A 254 -14.56 7.72 6.53
CA LEU A 254 -13.47 6.76 6.68
C LEU A 254 -12.49 6.94 5.52
N HIS A 255 -11.25 7.28 5.83
CA HIS A 255 -10.13 7.19 4.89
C HIS A 255 -9.31 5.94 5.18
N TRP A 256 -9.16 5.06 4.18
CA TRP A 256 -8.38 3.83 4.25
C TRP A 256 -7.23 3.85 3.24
N GLU A 257 -6.00 3.73 3.73
CA GLU A 257 -4.80 3.53 2.91
C GLU A 257 -4.37 2.06 2.97
N LEU A 258 -3.89 1.56 1.85
CA LEU A 258 -3.21 0.28 1.75
C LEU A 258 -1.78 0.49 1.24
N TRP A 259 -0.83 -0.14 1.90
CA TRP A 259 0.59 -0.03 1.59
C TRP A 259 1.17 -1.40 1.27
N VAL A 260 2.00 -1.49 0.23
CA VAL A 260 2.69 -2.71 -0.17
C VAL A 260 4.17 -2.40 -0.38
N ASN A 261 5.02 -2.97 0.48
CA ASN A 261 6.47 -2.73 0.50
C ASN A 261 6.81 -1.23 0.48
N GLY A 262 6.18 -0.45 1.38
CA GLY A 262 6.40 0.98 1.55
C GLY A 262 5.74 1.89 0.50
N ILE A 263 4.94 1.35 -0.42
CA ILE A 263 4.25 2.10 -1.47
C ILE A 263 2.73 2.00 -1.29
N GLN A 264 2.05 3.15 -1.33
CA GLN A 264 0.59 3.20 -1.33
C GLN A 264 0.04 2.61 -2.64
N VAL A 265 -0.97 1.74 -2.51
CA VAL A 265 -1.64 1.09 -3.63
C VAL A 265 -3.15 1.30 -3.57
N ASP A 266 -3.84 1.04 -4.68
CA ASP A 266 -5.30 1.15 -4.75
C ASP A 266 -5.96 0.05 -3.90
N PRO A 267 -6.63 0.40 -2.79
CA PRO A 267 -7.26 -0.59 -1.94
C PRO A 267 -8.35 -1.40 -2.65
N LEU A 268 -8.98 -0.86 -3.69
CA LEU A 268 -10.02 -1.57 -4.45
C LEU A 268 -9.51 -2.84 -5.11
N ASP A 269 -8.24 -2.90 -5.52
CA ASP A 269 -7.67 -4.12 -6.12
C ASP A 269 -7.63 -5.27 -5.11
N TRP A 270 -7.44 -4.97 -3.84
CA TRP A 270 -7.37 -5.95 -2.76
C TRP A 270 -8.74 -6.45 -2.29
N LEU A 271 -9.83 -5.71 -2.63
CA LEU A 271 -11.21 -6.14 -2.39
C LEU A 271 -11.76 -7.07 -3.49
N ILE A 272 -11.08 -7.20 -4.62
CA ILE A 272 -11.59 -7.96 -5.77
C ILE A 272 -10.72 -9.14 -6.18
N GLN A 273 -9.51 -9.25 -5.64
CA GLN A 273 -8.60 -10.37 -5.92
C GLN A 273 -7.76 -10.74 -4.70
N THR A 274 -7.27 -11.98 -4.67
CA THR A 274 -6.39 -12.48 -3.62
C THR A 274 -4.93 -12.25 -3.98
N TYR A 275 -4.12 -11.98 -2.96
CA TYR A 275 -2.67 -11.88 -3.01
C TYR A 275 -2.06 -12.86 -2.01
N PRO A 276 -0.95 -13.57 -2.34
CA PRO A 276 -0.35 -13.83 -3.64
C PRO A 276 -1.05 -14.82 -4.53
#